data_2357da7e9c918c825b2d4d667d76166c
#
_entry.id   2357da7e9c918c825b2d4d667d76166c
#
_cell.length_a   1.000
_cell.length_b   1.000
_cell.length_c   1.000
_cell.angle_alpha   90.00
_cell.angle_beta   90.00
_cell.angle_gamma   90.00
#
_symmetry.space_group_name_H-M   'P 1'
#
loop_
_entity.id
_entity.type
_entity.pdbx_description
1 polymer ?
#
loop_
_entity_poly.entity_id
_entity_poly.type
_entity_poly.pdbx_seq_one_letter_code
_entity_poly.pdbx_strand_id
1 'polypeptide(L)'
;MSTEILADSAIEPKAEQISQAPESDQDLAQSIDVLKRLSNSVKSRVLGRDDVIELAIIALIADGHVLLEDFPGSGKTTLAKALGEAIVSEDDAAEESADKEIVPFRRIQFTPDLLPSDVTGVPVFDTNTNAFHFRRGPLFAHV
;
A
#
# COMPACT_ATOMS: atom_id res chain seq x y z
N MET A 1 26.41 31.26 36.48
CA MET A 1 25.69 31.16 35.20
C MET A 1 26.00 29.79 34.66
N SER A 2 25.11 28.81 34.94
CA SER A 2 25.28 27.42 34.53
C SER A 2 24.53 27.20 33.24
N THR A 3 25.24 26.80 32.21
CA THR A 3 24.69 26.44 30.91
C THR A 3 24.27 24.98 30.97
N GLU A 4 22.99 24.73 31.03
CA GLU A 4 22.39 23.41 30.99
C GLU A 4 22.29 23.01 29.51
N ILE A 5 23.09 22.04 29.11
CA ILE A 5 23.05 21.42 27.78
C ILE A 5 21.90 20.38 27.81
N LEU A 6 20.82 20.69 27.09
CA LEU A 6 19.74 19.76 26.82
C LEU A 6 20.29 18.54 26.04
N ALA A 7 20.19 17.39 26.69
CA ALA A 7 20.54 16.11 26.12
C ALA A 7 19.63 15.80 24.93
N ASP A 8 20.27 15.56 23.81
CA ASP A 8 19.75 15.01 22.57
C ASP A 8 19.06 13.65 22.86
N SER A 9 17.74 13.62 22.74
CA SER A 9 17.00 12.37 22.80
C SER A 9 17.20 11.64 21.48
N ALA A 10 18.16 10.73 21.45
CA ALA A 10 18.39 9.80 20.37
C ALA A 10 17.06 9.09 20.00
N ILE A 11 16.60 9.33 18.77
CA ILE A 11 15.56 8.55 18.14
C ILE A 11 16.19 7.19 17.86
N GLU A 12 15.95 6.24 18.76
CA GLU A 12 16.29 4.85 18.47
C GLU A 12 15.48 4.39 17.24
N PRO A 13 16.10 3.85 16.22
CA PRO A 13 15.39 3.26 15.10
C PRO A 13 14.61 2.06 15.65
N LYS A 14 13.30 2.08 15.48
CA LYS A 14 12.42 0.95 15.75
C LYS A 14 12.68 -0.13 14.70
N ALA A 15 13.85 -0.76 14.80
CA ALA A 15 14.16 -2.00 14.11
C ALA A 15 13.42 -3.12 14.83
N GLU A 16 12.91 -4.07 14.02
CA GLU A 16 12.34 -5.35 14.42
C GLU A 16 10.85 -5.41 14.67
N GLN A 17 10.10 -5.39 13.57
CA GLN A 17 9.14 -6.46 13.37
C GLN A 17 9.55 -7.22 12.09
N ILE A 18 10.68 -7.92 12.17
CA ILE A 18 10.98 -9.00 11.23
C ILE A 18 9.91 -10.05 11.52
N SER A 19 9.07 -10.28 10.52
CA SER A 19 8.09 -11.35 10.46
C SER A 19 8.65 -12.62 11.09
N GLN A 20 8.10 -13.04 12.22
CA GLN A 20 8.43 -14.33 12.81
C GLN A 20 8.01 -15.40 11.80
N ALA A 21 8.88 -16.36 11.55
CA ALA A 21 8.54 -17.52 10.75
C ALA A 21 7.29 -18.21 11.34
N PRO A 22 6.41 -18.83 10.52
CA PRO A 22 5.20 -19.45 11.01
C PRO A 22 5.53 -20.44 12.11
N GLU A 23 4.95 -20.24 13.31
CA GLU A 23 5.27 -21.02 14.50
C GLU A 23 4.64 -22.42 14.46
N SER A 24 3.72 -22.68 13.52
CA SER A 24 3.04 -23.96 13.37
C SER A 24 2.70 -24.31 11.91
N ASP A 25 2.53 -25.61 11.64
CA ASP A 25 2.02 -26.10 10.35
C ASP A 25 0.64 -25.54 10.02
N GLN A 26 -0.15 -25.14 11.02
CA GLN A 26 -1.45 -24.52 10.84
C GLN A 26 -1.35 -23.10 10.29
N ASP A 27 -0.40 -22.30 10.78
CA ASP A 27 -0.18 -20.93 10.30
C ASP A 27 0.31 -20.91 8.86
N LEU A 28 1.16 -21.87 8.51
CA LEU A 28 1.61 -22.04 7.13
C LEU A 28 0.44 -22.43 6.20
N ALA A 29 -0.40 -23.37 6.62
CA ALA A 29 -1.56 -23.80 5.85
C ALA A 29 -2.55 -22.66 5.63
N GLN A 30 -2.79 -21.84 6.65
CA GLN A 30 -3.63 -20.65 6.58
C GLN A 30 -3.05 -19.60 5.63
N SER A 31 -1.75 -19.34 5.71
CA SER A 31 -1.05 -18.41 4.81
C SER A 31 -1.15 -18.85 3.36
N ILE A 32 -0.97 -20.14 3.08
CA ILE A 32 -1.13 -20.71 1.74
C ILE A 32 -2.57 -20.55 1.23
N ASP A 33 -3.57 -20.70 2.09
CA ASP A 33 -4.98 -20.54 1.71
C ASP A 33 -5.29 -19.08 1.35
N VAL A 34 -4.78 -18.12 2.12
CA VAL A 34 -4.90 -16.69 1.80
C VAL A 34 -4.28 -16.38 0.44
N LEU A 35 -3.08 -16.89 0.17
CA LEU A 35 -2.41 -16.69 -1.12
C LEU A 35 -3.18 -17.28 -2.29
N LYS A 36 -3.77 -18.46 -2.12
CA LYS A 36 -4.61 -19.08 -3.15
C LYS A 36 -5.86 -18.24 -3.41
N ARG A 37 -6.52 -17.73 -2.37
CA ARG A 37 -7.68 -16.84 -2.53
C ARG A 37 -7.30 -15.56 -3.25
N LEU A 38 -6.19 -14.91 -2.87
CA LEU A 38 -5.66 -13.74 -3.55
C LEU A 38 -5.41 -14.01 -5.03
N SER A 39 -4.67 -15.09 -5.35
CA SER A 39 -4.39 -15.48 -6.72
C SER A 39 -5.65 -15.72 -7.53
N ASN A 40 -6.63 -16.47 -6.99
CA ASN A 40 -7.89 -16.75 -7.67
C ASN A 40 -8.72 -15.47 -7.89
N SER A 41 -8.74 -14.57 -6.92
CA SER A 41 -9.42 -13.26 -7.05
C SER A 41 -8.85 -12.43 -8.20
N VAL A 42 -7.52 -12.36 -8.30
CA VAL A 42 -6.86 -11.62 -9.39
C VAL A 42 -7.06 -12.32 -10.74
N LYS A 43 -6.89 -13.66 -10.81
CA LYS A 43 -7.08 -14.46 -12.04
C LYS A 43 -8.51 -14.39 -12.57
N SER A 44 -9.50 -14.20 -11.71
CA SER A 44 -10.89 -14.01 -12.15
C SER A 44 -11.13 -12.69 -12.90
N ARG A 45 -10.30 -11.70 -12.67
CA ARG A 45 -10.42 -10.35 -13.27
C ARG A 45 -9.44 -10.11 -14.42
N VAL A 46 -8.30 -10.81 -14.42
CA VAL A 46 -7.24 -10.68 -15.42
C VAL A 46 -7.01 -12.04 -16.05
N LEU A 47 -7.47 -12.20 -17.28
CA LEU A 47 -7.42 -13.49 -17.99
C LEU A 47 -6.17 -13.64 -18.86
N GLY A 48 -5.63 -14.88 -18.91
CA GLY A 48 -4.59 -15.26 -19.86
C GLY A 48 -3.19 -14.77 -19.55
N ARG A 49 -2.92 -14.35 -18.30
CA ARG A 49 -1.60 -13.87 -17.85
C ARG A 49 -1.25 -14.43 -16.46
N ASP A 50 -1.47 -15.71 -16.27
CA ASP A 50 -1.29 -16.38 -14.98
C ASP A 50 0.15 -16.29 -14.47
N ASP A 51 1.13 -16.38 -15.36
CA ASP A 51 2.55 -16.21 -15.10
C ASP A 51 2.88 -14.81 -14.53
N VAL A 52 2.34 -13.77 -15.14
CA VAL A 52 2.55 -12.38 -14.69
C VAL A 52 1.87 -12.13 -13.35
N ILE A 53 0.67 -12.70 -13.14
CA ILE A 53 -0.06 -12.59 -11.87
C ILE A 53 0.75 -13.25 -10.75
N GLU A 54 1.29 -14.44 -10.96
CA GLU A 54 2.08 -15.15 -9.97
C GLU A 54 3.36 -14.37 -9.60
N LEU A 55 4.08 -13.84 -10.60
CA LEU A 55 5.26 -13.01 -10.35
C LEU A 55 4.91 -11.72 -9.57
N ALA A 56 3.78 -11.08 -9.89
CA ALA A 56 3.33 -9.90 -9.18
C ALA A 56 2.97 -10.20 -7.72
N ILE A 57 2.32 -11.33 -7.45
CA ILE A 57 2.01 -11.79 -6.08
C ILE A 57 3.29 -12.12 -5.31
N ILE A 58 4.26 -12.78 -5.94
CA ILE A 58 5.57 -13.07 -5.32
C ILE A 58 6.28 -11.78 -4.94
N ALA A 59 6.29 -10.78 -5.83
CA ALA A 59 6.90 -9.48 -5.55
C ALA A 59 6.18 -8.77 -4.39
N LEU A 60 4.85 -8.85 -4.34
CA LEU A 60 4.06 -8.27 -3.25
C LEU A 60 4.40 -8.90 -1.89
N ILE A 61 4.50 -10.24 -1.82
CA ILE A 61 4.84 -10.96 -0.58
C ILE A 61 6.27 -10.63 -0.13
N ALA A 62 7.17 -10.41 -1.10
CA ALA A 62 8.57 -10.04 -0.85
C ALA A 62 8.73 -8.54 -0.50
N ASP A 63 7.65 -7.79 -0.31
CA ASP A 63 7.65 -6.33 -0.10
C ASP A 63 8.43 -5.59 -1.21
N GLY A 64 8.31 -6.10 -2.43
CA GLY A 64 9.05 -5.63 -3.60
C GLY A 64 8.22 -4.72 -4.51
N HIS A 65 8.90 -4.08 -5.45
CA HIS A 65 8.27 -3.26 -6.48
C HIS A 65 8.15 -4.02 -7.80
N VAL A 66 7.10 -3.72 -8.58
CA VAL A 66 6.84 -4.36 -9.87
C VAL A 66 6.89 -3.32 -10.98
N LEU A 67 7.72 -3.55 -11.99
CA LEU A 67 7.71 -2.80 -13.24
C LEU A 67 7.00 -3.64 -14.31
N LEU A 68 5.89 -3.11 -14.85
CA LEU A 68 5.12 -3.74 -15.91
C LEU A 68 5.36 -3.02 -17.24
N GLU A 69 6.12 -3.64 -18.11
CA GLU A 69 6.40 -3.14 -19.47
C GLU A 69 5.65 -3.97 -20.50
N ASP A 70 4.81 -3.32 -21.29
CA ASP A 70 4.06 -3.96 -22.39
C ASP A 70 3.38 -2.87 -23.23
N PHE A 71 2.79 -3.25 -24.35
CA PHE A 71 2.05 -2.35 -25.22
C PHE A 71 0.89 -1.66 -24.52
N PRO A 72 0.47 -0.47 -24.98
CA PRO A 72 -0.77 0.16 -24.52
C PRO A 72 -1.96 -0.78 -24.71
N GLY A 73 -2.85 -0.84 -23.71
CA GLY A 73 -4.03 -1.71 -23.74
C GLY A 73 -3.81 -3.15 -23.30
N SER A 74 -2.61 -3.56 -22.90
CA SER A 74 -2.30 -4.93 -22.45
C SER A 74 -2.85 -5.31 -21.06
N GLY A 75 -3.59 -4.41 -20.39
CA GLY A 75 -4.19 -4.71 -19.09
C GLY A 75 -3.34 -4.39 -17.85
N LYS A 76 -2.20 -3.69 -17.98
CA LYS A 76 -1.32 -3.32 -16.85
C LYS A 76 -2.07 -2.66 -15.69
N THR A 77 -2.87 -1.65 -15.99
CA THR A 77 -3.66 -0.94 -14.97
C THR A 77 -4.75 -1.84 -14.37
N THR A 78 -5.33 -2.74 -15.16
CA THR A 78 -6.33 -3.70 -14.70
C THR A 78 -5.71 -4.67 -13.70
N LEU A 79 -4.50 -5.15 -13.98
CA LEU A 79 -3.75 -6.02 -13.06
C LEU A 79 -3.44 -5.32 -11.74
N ALA A 80 -2.87 -4.11 -11.81
CA ALA A 80 -2.53 -3.34 -10.61
C ALA A 80 -3.77 -3.05 -9.75
N LYS A 81 -4.89 -2.67 -10.39
CA LYS A 81 -6.16 -2.44 -9.71
C LYS A 81 -6.72 -3.73 -9.08
N ALA A 82 -6.68 -4.84 -9.82
CA ALA A 82 -7.14 -6.13 -9.32
C ALA A 82 -6.34 -6.61 -8.10
N LEU A 83 -5.03 -6.39 -8.09
CA LEU A 83 -4.16 -6.67 -6.95
C LEU A 83 -4.53 -5.80 -5.74
N GLY A 84 -4.63 -4.48 -5.90
CA GLY A 84 -4.97 -3.57 -4.81
C GLY A 84 -6.34 -3.85 -4.19
N GLU A 85 -7.35 -4.17 -5.01
CA GLU A 85 -8.68 -4.54 -4.53
C GLU A 85 -8.74 -5.92 -3.86
N ALA A 86 -7.83 -6.82 -4.22
CA ALA A 86 -7.79 -8.17 -3.65
C ALA A 86 -7.05 -8.24 -2.30
N ILE A 87 -6.23 -7.23 -1.98
CA ILE A 87 -5.49 -7.14 -0.70
C ILE A 87 -6.40 -6.70 0.44
N VAL A 88 -7.44 -5.90 0.13
CA VAL A 88 -8.37 -5.39 1.14
C VAL A 88 -9.41 -6.45 1.43
N SER A 89 -9.46 -6.92 2.67
CA SER A 89 -10.47 -7.86 3.14
C SER A 89 -11.86 -7.21 3.16
N GLU A 90 -12.91 -8.03 3.04
CA GLU A 90 -14.30 -7.59 3.19
C GLU A 90 -14.54 -6.97 4.58
N ASP A 91 -13.81 -7.40 5.60
CA ASP A 91 -13.86 -6.86 6.95
C ASP A 91 -13.36 -5.40 7.03
N ASP A 92 -12.34 -5.06 6.24
CA ASP A 92 -11.85 -3.67 6.14
C ASP A 92 -12.82 -2.77 5.36
N ALA A 93 -13.67 -3.35 4.54
CA ALA A 93 -14.70 -2.61 3.80
C ALA A 93 -15.92 -2.24 4.67
N ALA A 94 -16.16 -2.99 5.74
CA ALA A 94 -17.32 -2.80 6.63
C ALA A 94 -17.13 -1.67 7.66
N GLU A 95 -15.89 -1.29 7.97
CA GLU A 95 -15.63 -0.14 8.81
C GLU A 95 -15.56 1.14 7.97
N GLU A 96 -16.70 1.79 7.75
CA GLU A 96 -16.80 3.19 7.28
C GLU A 96 -16.31 4.17 8.38
N SER A 97 -15.12 3.95 8.92
CA SER A 97 -14.49 4.97 9.75
C SER A 97 -13.92 6.05 8.84
N ALA A 98 -14.28 7.30 9.13
CA ALA A 98 -13.84 8.50 8.40
C ALA A 98 -12.30 8.70 8.39
N ASP A 99 -11.58 7.81 9.06
CA ASP A 99 -10.12 7.78 9.22
C ASP A 99 -9.42 6.68 8.40
N LYS A 100 -10.04 6.12 7.34
CA LYS A 100 -9.29 5.23 6.43
C LYS A 100 -8.13 5.98 5.78
N GLU A 101 -7.03 5.88 6.47
CA GLU A 101 -5.80 6.63 6.22
C GLU A 101 -5.11 6.20 4.93
N ILE A 102 -5.34 4.95 4.49
CA ILE A 102 -4.70 4.34 3.33
C ILE A 102 -5.77 3.65 2.49
N VAL A 103 -5.79 3.94 1.19
CA VAL A 103 -6.75 3.34 0.25
C VAL A 103 -6.15 2.13 -0.46
N PRO A 104 -6.98 1.15 -0.92
CA PRO A 104 -6.49 -0.07 -1.56
C PRO A 104 -5.62 0.16 -2.78
N PHE A 105 -6.04 1.08 -3.65
CA PHE A 105 -5.40 1.36 -4.92
C PHE A 105 -5.48 2.85 -5.27
N ARG A 106 -4.37 3.41 -5.74
CA ARG A 106 -4.32 4.74 -6.34
C ARG A 106 -3.46 4.72 -7.60
N ARG A 107 -3.90 5.43 -8.62
CA ARG A 107 -3.12 5.65 -9.83
C ARG A 107 -2.54 7.06 -9.83
N ILE A 108 -1.23 7.14 -10.01
CA ILE A 108 -0.52 8.39 -10.25
C ILE A 108 -0.06 8.39 -11.71
N GLN A 109 -0.48 9.38 -12.47
CA GLN A 109 -0.02 9.57 -13.82
C GLN A 109 1.00 10.71 -13.83
N PHE A 110 2.25 10.38 -14.12
CA PHE A 110 3.31 11.37 -14.16
C PHE A 110 3.20 12.20 -15.42
N THR A 111 2.98 13.50 -15.26
CA THR A 111 2.92 14.50 -16.31
C THR A 111 3.97 15.57 -16.01
N PRO A 112 4.46 16.34 -17.03
CA PRO A 112 5.50 17.35 -16.79
C PRO A 112 5.13 18.47 -15.82
N ASP A 113 3.85 18.68 -15.59
CA ASP A 113 3.27 19.68 -14.70
C ASP A 113 2.94 19.16 -13.29
N LEU A 114 3.15 17.86 -13.04
CA LEU A 114 2.87 17.24 -11.74
C LEU A 114 3.83 17.79 -10.67
N LEU A 115 3.28 18.34 -9.60
CA LEU A 115 4.05 18.83 -8.47
C LEU A 115 4.29 17.73 -7.43
N PRO A 116 5.38 17.75 -6.66
CA PRO A 116 5.60 16.82 -5.56
C PRO A 116 4.45 16.82 -4.55
N SER A 117 3.84 17.95 -4.26
CA SER A 117 2.68 18.11 -3.39
C SER A 117 1.43 17.39 -3.87
N ASP A 118 1.27 17.21 -5.20
CA ASP A 118 0.15 16.47 -5.77
C ASP A 118 0.27 14.96 -5.47
N VAL A 119 1.48 14.49 -5.24
CA VAL A 119 1.78 13.09 -4.90
C VAL A 119 1.74 12.86 -3.38
N THR A 120 2.40 13.72 -2.62
CA THR A 120 2.56 13.55 -1.17
C THR A 120 1.38 14.11 -0.37
N GLY A 121 0.69 15.12 -0.89
CA GLY A 121 -0.37 15.85 -0.19
C GLY A 121 0.08 17.22 0.30
N VAL A 122 -0.88 17.96 0.84
CA VAL A 122 -0.70 19.36 1.28
C VAL A 122 -1.37 19.62 2.62
N PRO A 123 -0.81 20.51 3.46
CA PRO A 123 -1.52 21.04 4.61
C PRO A 123 -2.61 22.01 4.12
N VAL A 124 -3.84 21.81 4.56
CA VAL A 124 -5.00 22.66 4.27
C VAL A 124 -5.47 23.29 5.56
N PHE A 125 -5.65 24.62 5.54
CA PHE A 125 -6.21 25.34 6.68
C PHE A 125 -7.72 25.22 6.70
N ASP A 126 -8.26 24.67 7.79
CA ASP A 126 -9.72 24.59 8.02
C ASP A 126 -10.16 25.82 8.85
N THR A 127 -10.98 26.64 8.26
CA THR A 127 -11.51 27.85 8.89
C THR A 127 -12.52 27.57 10.00
N ASN A 128 -13.16 26.39 10.01
CA ASN A 128 -14.13 26.02 11.04
C ASN A 128 -13.45 25.59 12.33
N THR A 129 -12.37 24.83 12.21
CA THR A 129 -11.58 24.34 13.35
C THR A 129 -10.42 25.26 13.69
N ASN A 130 -10.12 26.25 12.84
CA ASN A 130 -8.99 27.17 12.94
C ASN A 130 -7.63 26.45 13.08
N ALA A 131 -7.49 25.32 12.38
CA ALA A 131 -6.34 24.43 12.42
C ALA A 131 -5.90 23.98 11.02
N PHE A 132 -4.63 23.57 10.90
CA PHE A 132 -4.14 22.93 9.69
C PHE A 132 -4.38 21.42 9.76
N HIS A 133 -5.00 20.88 8.70
CA HIS A 133 -5.16 19.45 8.50
C HIS A 133 -4.35 19.01 7.28
N PHE A 134 -3.59 17.93 7.43
CA PHE A 134 -2.85 17.38 6.29
C PHE A 134 -3.79 16.57 5.40
N ARG A 135 -4.00 17.04 4.16
CA ARG A 135 -4.73 16.31 3.14
C ARG A 135 -3.76 15.39 2.42
N ARG A 136 -3.88 14.10 2.63
CA ARG A 136 -3.01 13.09 2.04
C ARG A 136 -3.15 13.04 0.52
N GLY A 137 -2.03 12.90 -0.16
CA GLY A 137 -1.97 12.68 -1.60
C GLY A 137 -2.14 11.21 -1.98
N PRO A 138 -2.10 10.91 -3.29
CA PRO A 138 -2.26 9.54 -3.78
C PRO A 138 -1.12 8.57 -3.41
N LEU A 139 -0.02 9.05 -2.85
CA LEU A 139 1.07 8.20 -2.33
C LEU A 139 0.59 7.27 -1.20
N PHE A 140 -0.42 7.67 -0.45
CA PHE A 140 -0.98 6.87 0.65
C PHE A 140 -1.98 5.86 0.13
N ALA A 141 -1.48 4.76 -0.41
CA ALA A 141 -2.22 3.62 -0.93
C ALA A 141 -1.42 2.33 -0.71
N HIS A 142 -2.10 1.17 -0.75
CA HIS A 142 -1.42 -0.12 -0.68
C HIS A 142 -0.76 -0.48 -2.02
N VAL A 143 -1.41 -0.15 -3.15
CA VAL A 143 -0.93 -0.37 -4.52
C VAL A 143 -1.14 0.88 -5.37
#